data_dc23922fd40df40b5dca335cffd5e912
#
_entry.id   dc23922fd40df40b5dca335cffd5e912
#
_cell.length_a   1.000
_cell.length_b   1.000
_cell.length_c   1.000
_cell.angle_alpha   90.00
_cell.angle_beta   90.00
_cell.angle_gamma   90.00
#
_symmetry.space_group_name_H-M   'P 1'
#
loop_
_entity.id
_entity.type
_entity.pdbx_description
1 polymer ?
#
loop_
_entity_poly.entity_id
_entity_poly.type
_entity_poly.pdbx_seq_one_letter_code
_entity_poly.pdbx_strand_id
1 'polypeptide(L)'
;MESGERAPVFVGIRHHSPAGARFIRELLRERRPACVLIEAPADFESLIDRLADPALKPPFAVMAYTTEAPVRSVLYPFAVYSPEYRALLAARELGIPVAFCDLPSSYMLGLQGAVERYLDRKRDEAAEKETESAAEPDDMEGFWERYLEQSPTLGDYLERSRIFGEEVRAAMPGERFEQAHNAVREAYMRRVIAEKIAAGIPADRLVVLTGAFHTPALSAGELLDDAALQKLPQCKAQLTLMPYSYRRLSSRSGYAAGNLAPAYYELLWEALAAGKPESHAARYLSALAVHIRERGGLVSSAEVLEATLLAESLTRLREGVYPTHEELKDAAVTCLGHGSFGEIAEGLALTDIGTKIGHVPMSGLLTSIQRDFADQCVDLKLNFGPVAEKLRLDLRENRRAKSEKSAFLQLRRSFFLQRLRLLGIGFAALQGSRQQDASWEENWVLSRTPEAEMQLAEAVLKGDTIAHAVSFDLQE
;
A
#
# COMPACT_ATOMS: atom_id res chain seq x y z
N MET A 1 48.97 2.47 -0.84
CA MET A 1 47.66 1.97 -1.32
C MET A 1 46.73 2.05 -0.13
N GLU A 2 46.03 3.16 0.02
CA GLU A 2 45.10 3.37 1.11
C GLU A 2 43.94 2.37 0.94
N SER A 3 43.70 1.55 1.94
CA SER A 3 42.49 0.74 2.10
C SER A 3 41.38 1.69 2.49
N GLY A 4 40.80 2.42 1.52
CA GLY A 4 39.56 3.08 1.74
C GLY A 4 38.53 2.01 2.12
N GLU A 5 38.00 2.05 3.32
CA GLU A 5 36.91 1.19 3.74
C GLU A 5 35.76 1.33 2.71
N ARG A 6 35.55 0.24 1.96
CA ARG A 6 34.48 0.23 0.95
C ARG A 6 33.15 0.20 1.69
N ALA A 7 32.37 1.25 1.52
CA ALA A 7 31.07 1.39 2.18
C ALA A 7 29.95 0.66 1.43
N PRO A 8 28.83 0.32 2.09
CA PRO A 8 27.62 -0.15 1.44
C PRO A 8 27.08 0.85 0.40
N VAL A 9 26.37 0.33 -0.60
CA VAL A 9 25.69 1.15 -1.58
C VAL A 9 24.31 1.51 -1.05
N PHE A 10 24.15 2.73 -0.59
CA PHE A 10 22.88 3.23 -0.12
C PHE A 10 22.04 3.76 -1.29
N VAL A 11 20.76 3.36 -1.33
CA VAL A 11 19.79 3.76 -2.35
C VAL A 11 18.60 4.36 -1.64
N GLY A 12 18.49 5.68 -1.67
CA GLY A 12 17.31 6.38 -1.18
C GLY A 12 16.16 6.30 -2.20
N ILE A 13 14.97 6.02 -1.73
CA ILE A 13 13.78 5.99 -2.57
C ILE A 13 12.65 6.80 -1.96
N ARG A 14 11.66 7.14 -2.79
CA ARG A 14 10.29 7.36 -2.35
C ARG A 14 9.52 6.04 -2.53
N HIS A 15 8.70 5.70 -1.57
CA HIS A 15 7.77 4.59 -1.72
C HIS A 15 6.89 4.81 -2.95
N HIS A 16 6.62 3.77 -3.71
CA HIS A 16 5.80 3.82 -4.91
C HIS A 16 6.34 4.76 -6.02
N SER A 17 7.67 4.76 -6.24
CA SER A 17 8.35 5.51 -7.30
C SER A 17 8.67 4.63 -8.50
N PRO A 18 8.09 4.88 -9.70
CA PRO A 18 8.43 4.15 -10.93
C PRO A 18 9.91 4.27 -11.33
N ALA A 19 10.51 5.47 -11.20
CA ALA A 19 11.94 5.63 -11.47
C ALA A 19 12.80 4.87 -10.47
N GLY A 20 12.47 4.96 -9.17
CA GLY A 20 13.12 4.15 -8.14
C GLY A 20 13.05 2.65 -8.43
N ALA A 21 11.88 2.17 -8.88
CA ALA A 21 11.68 0.78 -9.28
C ALA A 21 12.50 0.38 -10.51
N ARG A 22 12.65 1.28 -11.47
CA ARG A 22 13.49 1.09 -12.66
C ARG A 22 14.97 1.04 -12.26
N PHE A 23 15.45 2.05 -11.53
CA PHE A 23 16.87 2.20 -11.22
C PHE A 23 17.39 1.15 -10.24
N ILE A 24 16.58 0.69 -9.28
CA ILE A 24 17.02 -0.43 -8.42
C ILE A 24 17.18 -1.72 -9.22
N ARG A 25 16.34 -2.01 -10.20
CA ARG A 25 16.51 -3.17 -11.09
C ARG A 25 17.76 -3.07 -11.93
N GLU A 26 18.05 -1.88 -12.46
CA GLU A 26 19.27 -1.59 -13.22
C GLU A 26 20.51 -1.78 -12.36
N LEU A 27 20.55 -1.17 -11.18
CA LEU A 27 21.66 -1.29 -10.21
C LEU A 27 21.94 -2.75 -9.84
N LEU A 28 20.90 -3.54 -9.52
CA LEU A 28 21.07 -4.94 -9.14
C LEU A 28 21.61 -5.81 -10.30
N ARG A 29 21.23 -5.51 -11.54
CA ARG A 29 21.73 -6.21 -12.73
C ARG A 29 23.18 -5.86 -13.04
N GLU A 30 23.54 -4.60 -12.89
CA GLU A 30 24.91 -4.13 -13.16
C GLU A 30 25.91 -4.56 -12.08
N ARG A 31 25.56 -4.32 -10.81
CA ARG A 31 26.49 -4.53 -9.69
C ARG A 31 26.53 -5.96 -9.16
N ARG A 32 25.45 -6.73 -9.34
CA ARG A 32 25.35 -8.09 -8.80
C ARG A 32 25.82 -8.17 -7.34
N PRO A 33 25.17 -7.44 -6.41
CA PRO A 33 25.59 -7.41 -5.01
C PRO A 33 25.53 -8.80 -4.38
N ALA A 34 26.23 -8.98 -3.25
CA ALA A 34 26.17 -10.22 -2.47
C ALA A 34 24.91 -10.32 -1.61
N CYS A 35 24.28 -9.18 -1.27
CA CYS A 35 23.05 -9.12 -0.53
C CYS A 35 22.34 -7.77 -0.79
N VAL A 36 21.00 -7.78 -0.70
CA VAL A 36 20.16 -6.59 -0.73
C VAL A 36 19.41 -6.50 0.60
N LEU A 37 19.55 -5.38 1.30
CA LEU A 37 18.72 -5.01 2.44
C LEU A 37 17.63 -4.07 1.98
N ILE A 38 16.40 -4.33 2.38
CA ILE A 38 15.22 -3.54 2.02
C ILE A 38 14.57 -3.02 3.29
N GLU A 39 14.18 -1.74 3.31
CA GLU A 39 13.42 -1.16 4.40
C GLU A 39 12.02 -1.78 4.47
N ALA A 40 11.83 -2.66 5.39
CA ALA A 40 10.59 -3.18 5.92
C ALA A 40 10.92 -3.93 7.22
N PRO A 41 9.94 -4.21 8.08
CA PRO A 41 10.17 -4.94 9.32
C PRO A 41 10.94 -6.25 9.09
N ALA A 42 11.96 -6.49 9.91
CA ALA A 42 12.84 -7.65 9.74
C ALA A 42 12.11 -9.01 9.81
N ASP A 43 10.98 -9.07 10.54
CA ASP A 43 10.13 -10.27 10.60
C ASP A 43 9.38 -10.59 9.30
N PHE A 44 9.37 -9.66 8.30
CA PHE A 44 8.88 -9.93 6.95
C PHE A 44 9.76 -10.94 6.19
N GLU A 45 10.95 -11.25 6.68
CA GLU A 45 11.82 -12.28 6.09
C GLU A 45 11.06 -13.62 5.94
N SER A 46 10.16 -13.93 6.84
CA SER A 46 9.27 -15.10 6.76
C SER A 46 8.31 -15.08 5.58
N LEU A 47 8.11 -13.93 4.94
CA LEU A 47 7.18 -13.72 3.83
C LEU A 47 7.86 -13.65 2.46
N ILE A 48 9.19 -13.66 2.37
CA ILE A 48 9.93 -13.41 1.10
C ILE A 48 9.43 -14.31 -0.03
N ASP A 49 9.27 -15.61 0.21
CA ASP A 49 8.81 -16.55 -0.82
C ASP A 49 7.38 -16.26 -1.28
N ARG A 50 6.52 -15.81 -0.39
CA ARG A 50 5.13 -15.45 -0.70
C ARG A 50 5.03 -14.11 -1.42
N LEU A 51 5.84 -13.14 -1.02
CA LEU A 51 5.92 -11.84 -1.70
C LEU A 51 6.44 -11.97 -3.13
N ALA A 52 7.23 -13.01 -3.41
CA ALA A 52 7.73 -13.32 -4.73
C ALA A 52 6.89 -14.35 -5.50
N ASP A 53 5.72 -14.77 -4.99
CA ASP A 53 4.83 -15.70 -5.67
C ASP A 53 4.24 -15.04 -6.93
N PRO A 54 4.39 -15.65 -8.13
CA PRO A 54 3.83 -15.12 -9.37
C PRO A 54 2.30 -14.99 -9.36
N ALA A 55 1.60 -15.73 -8.50
CA ALA A 55 0.15 -15.63 -8.33
C ALA A 55 -0.28 -14.40 -7.53
N LEU A 56 0.64 -13.79 -6.74
CA LEU A 56 0.40 -12.54 -6.04
C LEU A 56 0.36 -11.37 -7.04
N LYS A 57 -0.74 -10.61 -7.05
CA LYS A 57 -0.92 -9.50 -7.99
C LYS A 57 -1.07 -8.18 -7.25
N PRO A 58 -0.15 -7.22 -7.42
CA PRO A 58 -0.28 -5.88 -6.86
C PRO A 58 -1.51 -5.11 -7.41
N PRO A 59 -2.06 -4.17 -6.62
CA PRO A 59 -1.61 -3.76 -5.29
C PRO A 59 -2.03 -4.74 -4.18
N PHE A 60 -1.14 -5.03 -3.26
CA PHE A 60 -1.40 -5.80 -2.05
C PHE A 60 -0.72 -5.13 -0.85
N ALA A 61 -1.08 -5.52 0.36
CA ALA A 61 -0.41 -5.04 1.56
C ALA A 61 0.00 -6.21 2.48
N VAL A 62 1.11 -6.01 3.19
CA VAL A 62 1.41 -6.75 4.40
C VAL A 62 0.82 -5.96 5.57
N MET A 63 -0.05 -6.57 6.36
CA MET A 63 -0.57 -6.00 7.58
C MET A 63 0.10 -6.69 8.77
N ALA A 64 0.78 -5.88 9.60
CA ALA A 64 1.20 -6.28 10.93
C ALA A 64 0.14 -5.79 11.93
N TYR A 65 -0.33 -6.66 12.82
CA TYR A 65 -1.35 -6.30 13.79
C TYR A 65 -1.12 -7.00 15.15
N THR A 66 -1.56 -6.34 16.24
CA THR A 66 -1.48 -6.92 17.58
C THR A 66 -2.59 -7.94 17.78
N THR A 67 -2.30 -9.02 18.54
CA THR A 67 -3.28 -10.04 18.89
C THR A 67 -3.98 -9.79 20.23
N GLU A 68 -3.57 -8.77 20.96
CA GLU A 68 -4.12 -8.39 22.26
C GLU A 68 -4.65 -6.95 22.20
N ALA A 69 -5.72 -6.68 22.92
CA ALA A 69 -6.32 -5.34 22.98
C ALA A 69 -5.41 -4.33 23.74
N PRO A 70 -5.38 -3.06 23.34
CA PRO A 70 -6.03 -2.50 22.17
C PRO A 70 -5.38 -2.98 20.87
N VAL A 71 -6.20 -3.36 19.89
CA VAL A 71 -5.69 -3.85 18.60
C VAL A 71 -5.13 -2.69 17.80
N ARG A 72 -3.87 -2.80 17.36
CA ARG A 72 -3.16 -1.85 16.51
C ARG A 72 -2.71 -2.54 15.25
N SER A 73 -2.57 -1.79 14.19
CA SER A 73 -2.01 -2.31 12.95
C SER A 73 -1.16 -1.28 12.23
N VAL A 74 -0.24 -1.80 11.42
CA VAL A 74 0.53 -1.02 10.44
C VAL A 74 0.41 -1.73 9.11
N LEU A 75 0.18 -0.98 8.05
CA LEU A 75 0.04 -1.46 6.68
C LEU A 75 1.27 -1.09 5.86
N TYR A 76 1.78 -2.06 5.12
CA TYR A 76 2.89 -1.90 4.17
C TYR A 76 2.38 -2.28 2.78
N PRO A 77 1.80 -1.33 2.02
CA PRO A 77 1.27 -1.59 0.70
C PRO A 77 2.36 -1.65 -0.36
N PHE A 78 2.13 -2.48 -1.38
CA PHE A 78 3.00 -2.65 -2.53
C PHE A 78 2.21 -2.50 -3.82
N ALA A 79 2.62 -1.55 -4.64
CA ALA A 79 2.18 -1.42 -6.02
C ALA A 79 3.10 -2.19 -6.96
N VAL A 80 2.69 -2.35 -8.21
CA VAL A 80 3.52 -2.98 -9.24
C VAL A 80 4.83 -2.23 -9.49
N TYR A 81 4.87 -0.95 -9.17
CA TYR A 81 6.00 -0.02 -9.32
C TYR A 81 6.65 0.37 -7.99
N SER A 82 6.38 -0.32 -6.87
CA SER A 82 7.08 -0.08 -5.62
C SER A 82 8.54 -0.54 -5.73
N PRO A 83 9.53 0.33 -5.46
CA PRO A 83 10.95 0.00 -5.58
C PRO A 83 11.35 -1.21 -4.74
N GLU A 84 10.83 -1.32 -3.51
CA GLU A 84 11.08 -2.42 -2.58
C GLU A 84 10.61 -3.76 -3.17
N TYR A 85 9.41 -3.78 -3.73
CA TYR A 85 8.86 -4.97 -4.37
C TYR A 85 9.63 -5.34 -5.63
N ARG A 86 10.06 -4.35 -6.41
CA ARG A 86 10.87 -4.57 -7.60
C ARG A 86 12.29 -5.00 -7.26
N ALA A 87 12.87 -4.51 -6.16
CA ALA A 87 14.16 -4.99 -5.65
C ALA A 87 14.08 -6.46 -5.25
N LEU A 88 13.03 -6.85 -4.49
CA LEU A 88 12.80 -8.25 -4.10
C LEU A 88 12.70 -9.17 -5.32
N LEU A 89 11.86 -8.82 -6.31
CA LEU A 89 11.70 -9.65 -7.51
C LEU A 89 12.97 -9.73 -8.35
N ALA A 90 13.67 -8.62 -8.54
CA ALA A 90 14.91 -8.59 -9.30
C ALA A 90 16.03 -9.36 -8.61
N ALA A 91 16.16 -9.23 -7.29
CA ALA A 91 17.12 -9.99 -6.52
C ALA A 91 16.88 -11.51 -6.63
N ARG A 92 15.61 -11.94 -6.53
CA ARG A 92 15.22 -13.35 -6.72
C ARG A 92 15.54 -13.85 -8.12
N GLU A 93 15.21 -13.09 -9.17
CA GLU A 93 15.56 -13.41 -10.57
C GLU A 93 17.07 -13.63 -10.75
N LEU A 94 17.86 -12.83 -10.03
CA LEU A 94 19.32 -12.83 -10.11
C LEU A 94 20.00 -13.81 -9.14
N GLY A 95 19.24 -14.49 -8.28
CA GLY A 95 19.77 -15.37 -7.24
C GLY A 95 20.52 -14.62 -6.12
N ILE A 96 20.17 -13.35 -5.89
CA ILE A 96 20.79 -12.50 -4.86
C ILE A 96 20.00 -12.64 -3.56
N PRO A 97 20.64 -12.92 -2.42
CA PRO A 97 20.01 -12.92 -1.11
C PRO A 97 19.36 -11.58 -0.76
N VAL A 98 18.16 -11.63 -0.19
CA VAL A 98 17.41 -10.46 0.30
C VAL A 98 17.16 -10.63 1.79
N ALA A 99 17.24 -9.54 2.55
CA ALA A 99 16.76 -9.45 3.91
C ALA A 99 16.05 -8.10 4.15
N PHE A 100 15.21 -8.05 5.16
CA PHE A 100 14.60 -6.80 5.59
C PHE A 100 15.38 -6.24 6.79
N CYS A 101 15.49 -4.91 6.88
CA CYS A 101 16.41 -4.28 7.82
C CYS A 101 15.78 -3.31 8.81
N ASP A 102 14.50 -3.09 8.76
CA ASP A 102 13.84 -2.20 9.72
C ASP A 102 13.39 -2.95 10.99
N LEU A 103 13.06 -2.19 12.02
CA LEU A 103 12.64 -2.69 13.33
C LEU A 103 11.48 -3.69 13.19
N PRO A 104 11.53 -4.88 13.84
CA PRO A 104 10.46 -5.86 13.75
C PRO A 104 9.09 -5.32 14.16
N SER A 105 8.04 -5.81 13.52
CA SER A 105 6.65 -5.36 13.71
C SER A 105 6.21 -5.34 15.17
N SER A 106 6.68 -6.29 15.99
CA SER A 106 6.36 -6.37 17.43
C SER A 106 6.85 -5.15 18.21
N TYR A 107 8.01 -4.61 17.86
CA TYR A 107 8.56 -3.38 18.46
C TYR A 107 7.91 -2.13 17.87
N MET A 108 7.68 -2.09 16.55
CA MET A 108 7.00 -0.98 15.88
C MET A 108 5.63 -0.71 16.51
N LEU A 109 4.80 -1.74 16.63
CA LEU A 109 3.48 -1.66 17.25
C LEU A 109 3.55 -1.39 18.76
N GLY A 110 4.58 -1.91 19.43
CA GLY A 110 4.85 -1.63 20.84
C GLY A 110 5.17 -0.16 21.11
N LEU A 111 6.03 0.44 20.27
CA LEU A 111 6.38 1.87 20.32
C LEU A 111 5.16 2.73 20.03
N GLN A 112 4.39 2.44 18.98
CA GLN A 112 3.14 3.14 18.67
C GLN A 112 2.23 3.18 19.89
N GLY A 113 1.99 2.04 20.54
CA GLY A 113 1.17 1.98 21.75
C GLY A 113 1.75 2.71 22.96
N ALA A 114 3.07 2.87 23.05
CA ALA A 114 3.68 3.67 24.09
C ALA A 114 3.48 5.17 23.85
N VAL A 115 3.58 5.62 22.60
CA VAL A 115 3.32 7.00 22.18
C VAL A 115 1.86 7.37 22.42
N GLU A 116 0.90 6.55 21.99
CA GLU A 116 -0.53 6.78 22.22
C GLU A 116 -0.83 6.97 23.72
N ARG A 117 -0.38 6.06 24.59
CA ARG A 117 -0.56 6.18 26.04
C ARG A 117 0.09 7.42 26.65
N TYR A 118 1.17 7.91 26.06
CA TYR A 118 1.80 9.16 26.50
C TYR A 118 0.98 10.37 26.07
N LEU A 119 0.49 10.39 24.83
CA LEU A 119 -0.33 11.47 24.30
C LEU A 119 -1.68 11.57 25.02
N ASP A 120 -2.33 10.44 25.31
CA ASP A 120 -3.57 10.40 26.08
C ASP A 120 -3.39 11.01 27.46
N ARG A 121 -2.33 10.64 28.19
CA ARG A 121 -2.00 11.27 29.48
C ARG A 121 -1.75 12.77 29.37
N LYS A 122 -1.14 13.23 28.27
CA LYS A 122 -0.92 14.66 28.04
C LYS A 122 -2.18 15.42 27.66
N ARG A 123 -3.13 14.77 26.95
CA ARG A 123 -4.45 15.37 26.66
C ARG A 123 -5.26 15.57 27.92
N ASP A 124 -5.19 14.63 28.86
CA ASP A 124 -5.83 14.75 30.19
C ASP A 124 -5.20 15.89 31.03
N GLU A 125 -3.91 16.23 30.77
CA GLU A 125 -3.17 17.30 31.46
C GLU A 125 -3.27 18.66 30.78
N ALA A 126 -3.59 18.75 29.51
CA ALA A 126 -3.60 19.98 28.71
C ALA A 126 -4.85 20.04 27.81
N ALA A 127 -5.88 20.68 28.31
CA ALA A 127 -6.89 21.25 27.42
C ALA A 127 -6.24 22.35 26.57
N GLU A 128 -6.37 22.26 25.26
CA GLU A 128 -6.07 23.22 24.22
C GLU A 128 -4.59 23.46 23.85
N LYS A 129 -4.23 22.96 22.68
CA LYS A 129 -3.61 23.76 21.61
C LYS A 129 -3.58 22.93 20.32
N GLU A 130 -4.42 23.29 19.37
CA GLU A 130 -4.30 22.86 17.96
C GLU A 130 -2.99 23.43 17.39
N THR A 131 -2.20 22.57 16.79
CA THR A 131 -1.03 22.98 15.99
C THR A 131 -1.38 22.84 14.52
N GLU A 132 -1.27 23.95 13.80
CA GLU A 132 -1.44 24.05 12.37
C GLU A 132 -0.45 23.16 11.60
N SER A 133 -0.94 22.57 10.54
CA SER A 133 -0.30 21.62 9.64
C SER A 133 0.81 22.26 8.80
N ALA A 134 1.89 21.51 8.62
CA ALA A 134 2.98 21.76 7.68
C ALA A 134 2.51 21.69 6.19
N ALA A 135 3.37 22.21 5.28
CA ALA A 135 3.19 22.36 3.84
C ALA A 135 2.29 21.33 3.13
N GLU A 136 1.51 21.79 2.17
CA GLU A 136 0.54 20.99 1.44
C GLU A 136 1.22 19.80 0.72
N PRO A 137 0.62 18.59 0.77
CA PRO A 137 1.18 17.37 0.18
C PRO A 137 1.46 17.47 -1.33
N ASP A 138 0.71 18.30 -2.05
CA ASP A 138 0.78 18.45 -3.50
C ASP A 138 2.12 19.03 -3.98
N ASP A 139 2.72 19.96 -3.24
CA ASP A 139 3.99 20.60 -3.62
C ASP A 139 5.17 19.62 -3.56
N MET A 140 5.19 18.74 -2.58
CA MET A 140 6.26 17.75 -2.42
C MET A 140 6.20 16.65 -3.49
N GLU A 141 5.00 16.24 -3.90
CA GLU A 141 4.83 15.22 -4.95
C GLU A 141 5.28 15.75 -6.31
N GLY A 142 4.86 16.97 -6.68
CA GLY A 142 5.30 17.63 -7.91
C GLY A 142 6.81 17.86 -7.94
N PHE A 143 7.41 18.22 -6.82
CA PHE A 143 8.87 18.36 -6.71
C PHE A 143 9.57 17.01 -6.91
N TRP A 144 9.12 15.93 -6.22
CA TRP A 144 9.67 14.59 -6.40
C TRP A 144 9.58 14.14 -7.85
N GLU A 145 8.41 14.29 -8.46
CA GLU A 145 8.19 13.88 -9.85
C GLU A 145 9.13 14.60 -10.80
N ARG A 146 9.25 15.90 -10.68
CA ARG A 146 10.08 16.72 -11.56
C ARG A 146 11.57 16.50 -11.35
N TYR A 147 12.00 16.31 -10.10
CA TYR A 147 13.41 16.25 -9.74
C TYR A 147 13.98 14.82 -9.74
N LEU A 148 13.24 13.84 -9.26
CA LEU A 148 13.72 12.46 -9.10
C LEU A 148 13.18 11.50 -10.15
N GLU A 149 11.85 11.47 -10.40
CA GLU A 149 11.28 10.55 -11.39
C GLU A 149 11.88 10.76 -12.78
N GLN A 150 12.22 12.00 -13.13
CA GLN A 150 12.84 12.36 -14.41
C GLN A 150 14.36 12.28 -14.42
N SER A 151 14.97 11.54 -13.51
CA SER A 151 16.43 11.34 -13.54
C SER A 151 16.85 10.61 -14.82
N PRO A 152 17.81 11.16 -15.60
CA PRO A 152 18.18 10.56 -16.88
C PRO A 152 18.98 9.27 -16.71
N THR A 153 19.84 9.18 -15.68
CA THR A 153 20.71 8.03 -15.41
C THR A 153 20.58 7.53 -13.98
N LEU A 154 21.04 6.30 -13.73
CA LEU A 154 21.17 5.74 -12.37
C LEU A 154 22.02 6.63 -11.46
N GLY A 155 23.17 7.15 -11.99
CA GLY A 155 24.04 8.05 -11.24
C GLY A 155 23.34 9.31 -10.78
N ASP A 156 22.60 9.97 -11.69
CA ASP A 156 21.81 11.17 -11.38
C ASP A 156 20.72 10.87 -10.34
N TYR A 157 20.04 9.73 -10.47
CA TYR A 157 19.02 9.32 -9.51
C TYR A 157 19.59 9.15 -8.09
N LEU A 158 20.69 8.45 -7.97
CA LEU A 158 21.34 8.19 -6.67
C LEU A 158 21.78 9.50 -6.00
N GLU A 159 22.39 10.40 -6.76
CA GLU A 159 22.87 11.69 -6.23
C GLU A 159 21.70 12.61 -5.85
N ARG A 160 20.70 12.73 -6.72
CA ARG A 160 19.49 13.54 -6.45
C ARG A 160 18.71 13.01 -5.25
N SER A 161 18.58 11.68 -5.14
CA SER A 161 17.91 11.05 -4.01
C SER A 161 18.65 11.28 -2.69
N ARG A 162 19.98 11.24 -2.71
CA ARG A 162 20.83 11.56 -1.55
C ARG A 162 20.60 13.01 -1.09
N ILE A 163 20.71 13.96 -2.02
CA ILE A 163 20.51 15.38 -1.75
C ILE A 163 19.07 15.61 -1.20
N PHE A 164 18.07 15.04 -1.86
CA PHE A 164 16.68 15.13 -1.41
C PHE A 164 16.50 14.64 0.02
N GLY A 165 17.09 13.48 0.37
CA GLY A 165 17.02 12.92 1.71
C GLY A 165 17.67 13.82 2.77
N GLU A 166 18.81 14.44 2.46
CA GLU A 166 19.51 15.40 3.31
C GLU A 166 18.67 16.66 3.54
N GLU A 167 18.11 17.23 2.47
CA GLU A 167 17.30 18.46 2.53
C GLU A 167 15.98 18.25 3.27
N VAL A 168 15.25 17.17 2.99
CA VAL A 168 14.00 16.85 3.68
C VAL A 168 14.26 16.64 5.18
N ARG A 169 15.35 15.93 5.52
CA ARG A 169 15.73 15.70 6.91
C ARG A 169 16.08 16.99 7.65
N ALA A 170 16.71 17.93 6.97
CA ALA A 170 17.05 19.23 7.54
C ALA A 170 15.83 20.16 7.67
N ALA A 171 14.94 20.18 6.67
CA ALA A 171 13.78 21.05 6.60
C ALA A 171 12.62 20.57 7.48
N MET A 172 12.45 19.25 7.63
CA MET A 172 11.31 18.62 8.33
C MET A 172 11.83 17.68 9.44
N PRO A 173 12.36 18.20 10.54
CA PRO A 173 12.92 17.36 11.59
C PRO A 173 11.86 16.50 12.30
N GLY A 174 10.58 16.77 12.09
CA GLY A 174 9.48 16.06 12.74
C GLY A 174 9.30 16.47 14.22
N GLU A 175 8.24 15.96 14.84
CA GLU A 175 8.03 16.11 16.28
C GLU A 175 9.03 15.24 17.07
N ARG A 176 9.20 15.55 18.36
CA ARG A 176 10.16 14.82 19.23
C ARG A 176 9.99 13.30 19.22
N PHE A 177 8.74 12.84 19.11
CA PHE A 177 8.46 11.39 19.05
C PHE A 177 8.82 10.78 17.71
N GLU A 178 8.55 11.47 16.62
CA GLU A 178 8.95 11.03 15.28
C GLU A 178 10.46 10.96 15.18
N GLN A 179 11.17 11.97 15.70
CA GLN A 179 12.64 11.97 15.75
C GLN A 179 13.15 10.77 16.54
N ALA A 180 12.61 10.52 17.74
CA ALA A 180 13.01 9.39 18.59
C ALA A 180 12.69 8.04 17.92
N HIS A 181 11.51 7.92 17.31
CA HIS A 181 11.10 6.72 16.58
C HIS A 181 12.02 6.44 15.40
N ASN A 182 12.30 7.46 14.58
CA ASN A 182 13.22 7.35 13.45
C ASN A 182 14.65 7.01 13.90
N ALA A 183 15.13 7.63 14.98
CA ALA A 183 16.46 7.33 15.53
C ALA A 183 16.60 5.86 15.96
N VAL A 184 15.56 5.28 16.59
CA VAL A 184 15.55 3.86 16.98
C VAL A 184 15.54 2.95 15.75
N ARG A 185 14.71 3.23 14.75
CA ARG A 185 14.66 2.47 13.49
C ARG A 185 16.01 2.50 12.79
N GLU A 186 16.59 3.68 12.65
CA GLU A 186 17.89 3.88 12.00
C GLU A 186 19.04 3.18 12.75
N ALA A 187 19.01 3.20 14.09
CA ALA A 187 19.99 2.46 14.90
C ALA A 187 19.85 0.93 14.71
N TYR A 188 18.63 0.43 14.55
CA TYR A 188 18.37 -0.98 14.22
C TYR A 188 18.83 -1.32 12.79
N MET A 189 18.51 -0.47 11.80
CA MET A 189 18.97 -0.67 10.41
C MET A 189 20.50 -0.72 10.33
N ARG A 190 21.21 0.18 11.03
CA ARG A 190 22.68 0.16 11.11
C ARG A 190 23.20 -1.14 11.75
N ARG A 191 22.51 -1.64 12.79
CA ARG A 191 22.83 -2.94 13.39
C ARG A 191 22.73 -4.06 12.36
N VAL A 192 21.62 -4.16 11.61
CA VAL A 192 21.46 -5.20 10.58
C VAL A 192 22.54 -5.10 9.50
N ILE A 193 22.89 -3.89 9.06
CA ILE A 193 23.99 -3.66 8.11
C ILE A 193 25.31 -4.20 8.69
N ALA A 194 25.64 -3.84 9.94
CA ALA A 194 26.86 -4.30 10.61
C ALA A 194 26.90 -5.82 10.79
N GLU A 195 25.76 -6.45 11.15
CA GLU A 195 25.63 -7.91 11.27
C GLU A 195 25.88 -8.62 9.93
N LYS A 196 25.37 -8.09 8.80
CA LYS A 196 25.63 -8.68 7.48
C LYS A 196 27.10 -8.56 7.07
N ILE A 197 27.74 -7.43 7.38
CA ILE A 197 29.18 -7.23 7.14
C ILE A 197 30.02 -8.18 8.02
N ALA A 198 29.67 -8.29 9.31
CA ALA A 198 30.33 -9.21 10.24
C ALA A 198 30.13 -10.68 9.86
N ALA A 199 29.02 -11.02 9.21
CA ALA A 199 28.80 -12.36 8.64
C ALA A 199 29.58 -12.64 7.35
N GLY A 200 30.46 -11.72 6.91
CA GLY A 200 31.37 -11.90 5.79
C GLY A 200 30.91 -11.35 4.45
N ILE A 201 29.80 -10.56 4.42
CA ILE A 201 29.39 -9.86 3.19
C ILE A 201 30.30 -8.63 3.02
N PRO A 202 31.03 -8.51 1.90
CA PRO A 202 31.81 -7.30 1.63
C PRO A 202 30.95 -6.07 1.58
N ALA A 203 31.31 -5.00 2.27
CA ALA A 203 30.51 -3.81 2.40
C ALA A 203 30.16 -3.20 1.02
N ASP A 204 31.08 -3.12 0.09
CA ASP A 204 30.89 -2.63 -1.27
C ASP A 204 29.99 -3.53 -2.15
N ARG A 205 29.68 -4.74 -1.67
CA ARG A 205 28.73 -5.67 -2.29
C ARG A 205 27.40 -5.80 -1.54
N LEU A 206 27.15 -4.91 -0.59
CA LEU A 206 25.89 -4.78 0.13
C LEU A 206 25.12 -3.57 -0.43
N VAL A 207 23.92 -3.79 -0.93
CA VAL A 207 22.98 -2.73 -1.33
C VAL A 207 21.94 -2.56 -0.24
N VAL A 208 21.72 -1.32 0.18
CA VAL A 208 20.76 -0.96 1.22
C VAL A 208 19.74 0.00 0.62
N LEU A 209 18.49 -0.46 0.46
CA LEU A 209 17.38 0.27 -0.12
C LEU A 209 16.47 0.76 1.00
N THR A 210 16.40 2.08 1.19
CA THR A 210 15.58 2.70 2.23
C THR A 210 14.91 3.97 1.70
N GLY A 211 13.88 4.45 2.41
CA GLY A 211 13.35 5.78 2.15
C GLY A 211 14.46 6.83 2.17
N ALA A 212 14.41 7.78 1.24
CA ALA A 212 15.44 8.80 1.07
C ALA A 212 15.71 9.57 2.37
N PHE A 213 14.69 9.76 3.22
CA PHE A 213 14.82 10.39 4.53
C PHE A 213 15.79 9.66 5.48
N HIS A 214 15.77 8.31 5.48
CA HIS A 214 16.60 7.49 6.38
C HIS A 214 18.03 7.31 5.87
N THR A 215 18.21 7.32 4.55
CA THR A 215 19.48 7.02 3.89
C THR A 215 20.70 7.77 4.45
N PRO A 216 20.65 9.10 4.69
CA PRO A 216 21.79 9.86 5.21
C PRO A 216 22.23 9.41 6.61
N ALA A 217 21.29 8.95 7.43
CA ALA A 217 21.56 8.54 8.80
C ALA A 217 22.20 7.15 8.91
N LEU A 218 22.24 6.35 7.81
CA LEU A 218 22.70 4.98 7.88
C LEU A 218 24.22 4.82 7.71
N SER A 219 24.89 5.85 7.21
CA SER A 219 26.35 5.84 6.98
C SER A 219 27.16 5.94 8.25
N ALA A 220 26.62 6.54 9.32
CA ALA A 220 27.29 6.74 10.60
C ALA A 220 26.27 6.82 11.74
N GLY A 221 26.69 6.49 12.96
CA GLY A 221 25.87 6.58 14.15
C GLY A 221 25.95 5.35 15.03
N GLU A 222 25.28 5.40 16.17
CA GLU A 222 25.25 4.30 17.14
C GLU A 222 24.40 3.12 16.63
N LEU A 223 24.80 1.91 16.99
CA LEU A 223 24.04 0.68 16.75
C LEU A 223 23.08 0.43 17.91
N LEU A 224 21.92 -0.11 17.63
CA LEU A 224 21.02 -0.60 18.68
C LEU A 224 21.52 -1.93 19.20
N ASP A 225 22.09 -1.95 20.40
CA ASP A 225 22.55 -3.18 21.04
C ASP A 225 21.40 -4.02 21.62
N ASP A 226 21.68 -5.27 22.01
CA ASP A 226 20.65 -6.18 22.55
C ASP A 226 20.01 -5.67 23.85
N ALA A 227 20.79 -4.99 24.69
CA ALA A 227 20.28 -4.46 25.96
C ALA A 227 19.32 -3.28 25.74
N ALA A 228 19.59 -2.43 24.75
CA ALA A 228 18.71 -1.35 24.36
C ALA A 228 17.46 -1.87 23.65
N LEU A 229 17.62 -2.85 22.73
CA LEU A 229 16.49 -3.49 22.05
C LEU A 229 15.50 -4.14 23.02
N GLN A 230 16.01 -4.88 24.03
CA GLN A 230 15.17 -5.54 25.05
C GLN A 230 14.40 -4.55 25.95
N LYS A 231 14.84 -3.30 26.05
CA LYS A 231 14.12 -2.26 26.82
C LYS A 231 13.01 -1.59 26.02
N LEU A 232 12.97 -1.77 24.70
CA LEU A 232 11.90 -1.18 23.90
C LEU A 232 10.56 -1.85 24.21
N PRO A 233 9.46 -1.07 24.19
CA PRO A 233 8.12 -1.62 24.25
C PRO A 233 7.92 -2.66 23.15
N GLN A 234 7.43 -3.83 23.53
CA GLN A 234 7.13 -4.93 22.61
C GLN A 234 5.72 -5.44 22.83
N CYS A 235 5.08 -5.92 21.78
CA CYS A 235 3.78 -6.56 21.81
C CYS A 235 3.78 -7.86 20.98
N LYS A 236 2.77 -8.69 21.17
CA LYS A 236 2.54 -9.83 20.30
C LYS A 236 1.94 -9.36 18.99
N ALA A 237 2.65 -9.55 17.91
CA ALA A 237 2.24 -9.17 16.56
C ALA A 237 2.09 -10.39 15.65
N GLN A 238 1.18 -10.29 14.70
CA GLN A 238 1.01 -11.24 13.59
C GLN A 238 1.07 -10.50 12.26
N LEU A 239 1.47 -11.24 11.23
CA LEU A 239 1.55 -10.76 9.86
C LEU A 239 0.49 -11.44 9.00
N THR A 240 -0.12 -10.69 8.11
CA THR A 240 -0.99 -11.23 7.06
C THR A 240 -0.79 -10.50 5.74
N LEU A 241 -1.01 -11.21 4.64
CA LEU A 241 -1.09 -10.62 3.31
C LEU A 241 -2.55 -10.37 2.97
N MET A 242 -2.85 -9.20 2.43
CA MET A 242 -4.20 -8.85 2.01
C MET A 242 -4.21 -8.15 0.66
N PRO A 243 -5.26 -8.30 -0.17
CA PRO A 243 -5.46 -7.46 -1.33
C PRO A 243 -5.46 -5.98 -0.91
N TYR A 244 -5.02 -5.12 -1.81
CA TYR A 244 -5.09 -3.67 -1.58
C TYR A 244 -5.65 -3.00 -2.82
N SER A 245 -6.09 -1.75 -2.72
CA SER A 245 -6.64 -1.02 -3.85
C SER A 245 -5.87 0.27 -4.12
N TYR A 246 -5.87 0.72 -5.36
CA TYR A 246 -5.30 2.03 -5.70
C TYR A 246 -6.01 3.18 -5.02
N ARG A 247 -7.32 3.05 -4.77
CA ARG A 247 -8.06 4.03 -3.98
C ARG A 247 -7.47 4.20 -2.58
N ARG A 248 -7.10 3.11 -1.90
CA ARG A 248 -6.47 3.14 -0.58
C ARG A 248 -5.00 3.52 -0.62
N LEU A 249 -4.31 3.19 -1.71
CA LEU A 249 -2.92 3.59 -1.93
C LEU A 249 -2.80 5.10 -2.19
N SER A 250 -3.88 5.74 -2.63
CA SER A 250 -3.89 7.18 -2.84
C SER A 250 -3.71 7.94 -1.52
N SER A 251 -2.84 8.96 -1.52
CA SER A 251 -2.64 9.88 -0.37
C SER A 251 -3.95 10.54 0.08
N ARG A 252 -4.92 10.70 -0.82
CA ARG A 252 -6.28 11.20 -0.51
C ARG A 252 -7.08 10.31 0.44
N SER A 253 -6.67 9.05 0.64
CA SER A 253 -7.29 8.14 1.60
C SER A 253 -6.69 8.21 3.01
N GLY A 254 -5.73 9.12 3.27
CA GLY A 254 -5.04 9.27 4.55
C GLY A 254 -3.79 8.40 4.71
N TYR A 255 -3.38 7.67 3.67
CA TYR A 255 -2.10 6.95 3.69
C TYR A 255 -0.95 7.91 3.37
N ALA A 256 -0.19 8.31 4.40
CA ALA A 256 0.84 9.34 4.30
C ALA A 256 1.97 9.03 3.29
N ALA A 257 2.31 7.75 3.09
CA ALA A 257 3.32 7.33 2.11
C ALA A 257 2.71 6.99 0.73
N GLY A 258 1.41 7.27 0.50
CA GLY A 258 0.74 7.10 -0.77
C GLY A 258 1.17 8.13 -1.81
N ASN A 259 0.62 8.01 -3.01
CA ASN A 259 0.77 9.02 -4.06
C ASN A 259 -0.59 9.51 -4.56
N LEU A 260 -0.63 10.72 -5.15
CA LEU A 260 -1.90 11.34 -5.57
C LEU A 260 -2.61 10.55 -6.68
N ALA A 261 -1.85 9.90 -7.55
CA ALA A 261 -2.32 9.32 -8.79
C ALA A 261 -1.76 7.91 -9.04
N PRO A 262 -2.17 6.88 -8.27
CA PRO A 262 -1.59 5.54 -8.37
C PRO A 262 -1.69 4.92 -9.77
N ALA A 263 -2.79 5.11 -10.51
CA ALA A 263 -2.94 4.56 -11.84
C ALA A 263 -2.09 5.30 -12.88
N TYR A 264 -1.91 6.62 -12.72
CA TYR A 264 -0.95 7.38 -13.49
C TYR A 264 0.47 6.83 -13.35
N TYR A 265 0.92 6.58 -12.11
CA TYR A 265 2.25 6.02 -11.86
C TYR A 265 2.39 4.57 -12.37
N GLU A 266 1.31 3.80 -12.42
CA GLU A 266 1.35 2.49 -13.10
C GLU A 266 1.59 2.63 -14.60
N LEU A 267 0.89 3.56 -15.27
CA LEU A 267 1.10 3.83 -16.70
C LEU A 267 2.52 4.32 -16.99
N LEU A 268 3.07 5.18 -16.12
CA LEU A 268 4.46 5.61 -16.21
C LEU A 268 5.42 4.43 -16.05
N TRP A 269 5.20 3.58 -15.04
CA TRP A 269 5.98 2.37 -14.84
C TRP A 269 5.96 1.45 -16.07
N GLU A 270 4.81 1.21 -16.66
CA GLU A 270 4.69 0.38 -17.86
C GLU A 270 5.48 0.95 -19.03
N ALA A 271 5.45 2.27 -19.23
CA ALA A 271 6.22 2.95 -20.26
C ALA A 271 7.73 2.83 -20.00
N LEU A 272 8.18 3.08 -18.77
CA LEU A 272 9.58 2.93 -18.34
C LEU A 272 10.07 1.47 -18.46
N ALA A 273 9.27 0.52 -18.02
CA ALA A 273 9.60 -0.90 -18.08
C ALA A 273 9.70 -1.43 -19.53
N ALA A 274 8.92 -0.84 -20.44
CA ALA A 274 8.99 -1.13 -21.89
C ALA A 274 10.13 -0.40 -22.61
N GLY A 275 10.85 0.48 -21.93
CA GLY A 275 11.89 1.34 -22.54
C GLY A 275 11.34 2.40 -23.49
N LYS A 276 10.09 2.81 -23.30
CA LYS A 276 9.37 3.78 -24.15
C LYS A 276 8.69 4.87 -23.30
N PRO A 277 9.46 5.62 -22.50
CA PRO A 277 8.90 6.66 -21.64
C PRO A 277 8.08 7.70 -22.41
N GLU A 278 8.41 7.97 -23.66
CA GLU A 278 7.69 8.88 -24.56
C GLU A 278 6.24 8.45 -24.82
N SER A 279 5.91 7.16 -24.67
CA SER A 279 4.54 6.66 -24.87
C SER A 279 3.59 6.98 -23.72
N HIS A 280 4.10 7.43 -22.59
CA HIS A 280 3.33 7.63 -21.35
C HIS A 280 2.23 8.68 -21.53
N ALA A 281 2.55 9.84 -22.10
CA ALA A 281 1.59 10.93 -22.31
C ALA A 281 0.38 10.50 -23.15
N ALA A 282 0.64 9.88 -24.30
CA ALA A 282 -0.43 9.40 -25.17
C ALA A 282 -1.30 8.32 -24.52
N ARG A 283 -0.71 7.43 -23.71
CA ARG A 283 -1.44 6.39 -22.96
C ARG A 283 -2.36 6.98 -21.91
N TYR A 284 -1.84 7.93 -21.11
CA TYR A 284 -2.61 8.59 -20.07
C TYR A 284 -3.78 9.40 -20.65
N LEU A 285 -3.52 10.25 -21.64
CA LEU A 285 -4.54 11.10 -22.27
C LEU A 285 -5.58 10.25 -23.03
N SER A 286 -5.19 9.13 -23.62
CA SER A 286 -6.13 8.18 -24.23
C SER A 286 -7.03 7.52 -23.19
N ALA A 287 -6.49 7.11 -22.04
CA ALA A 287 -7.27 6.54 -20.95
C ALA A 287 -8.28 7.56 -20.40
N LEU A 288 -7.84 8.82 -20.22
CA LEU A 288 -8.71 9.90 -19.80
C LEU A 288 -9.86 10.14 -20.80
N ALA A 289 -9.54 10.18 -22.10
CA ALA A 289 -10.55 10.35 -23.15
C ALA A 289 -11.57 9.20 -23.17
N VAL A 290 -11.15 7.97 -22.88
CA VAL A 290 -12.08 6.83 -22.72
C VAL A 290 -13.03 7.07 -21.55
N HIS A 291 -12.53 7.44 -20.39
CA HIS A 291 -13.36 7.71 -19.21
C HIS A 291 -14.35 8.87 -19.42
N ILE A 292 -13.94 9.93 -20.13
CA ILE A 292 -14.82 11.06 -20.49
C ILE A 292 -15.94 10.57 -21.41
N ARG A 293 -15.62 9.78 -22.45
CA ARG A 293 -16.63 9.25 -23.40
C ARG A 293 -17.63 8.30 -22.74
N GLU A 294 -17.17 7.44 -21.84
CA GLU A 294 -18.03 6.51 -21.08
C GLU A 294 -19.09 7.23 -20.24
N ARG A 295 -18.84 8.51 -19.93
CA ARG A 295 -19.76 9.40 -19.21
C ARG A 295 -20.57 10.33 -20.10
N GLY A 296 -20.49 10.13 -21.41
CA GLY A 296 -21.24 10.91 -22.39
C GLY A 296 -20.56 12.20 -22.83
N GLY A 297 -19.31 12.44 -22.39
CA GLY A 297 -18.50 13.55 -22.90
C GLY A 297 -18.04 13.31 -24.34
N LEU A 298 -17.87 14.40 -25.09
CA LEU A 298 -17.46 14.36 -26.49
C LEU A 298 -15.99 14.76 -26.59
N VAL A 299 -15.13 13.76 -26.76
CA VAL A 299 -13.70 13.96 -26.96
C VAL A 299 -13.26 13.20 -28.21
N SER A 300 -12.63 13.88 -29.15
CA SER A 300 -12.11 13.29 -30.39
C SER A 300 -10.69 12.76 -30.24
N SER A 301 -10.25 11.91 -31.18
CA SER A 301 -8.85 11.47 -31.23
C SER A 301 -7.89 12.60 -31.62
N ALA A 302 -8.37 13.62 -32.32
CA ALA A 302 -7.58 14.81 -32.66
C ALA A 302 -7.25 15.62 -31.41
N GLU A 303 -8.22 15.84 -30.51
CA GLU A 303 -8.00 16.53 -29.23
C GLU A 303 -7.02 15.77 -28.33
N VAL A 304 -7.05 14.43 -28.31
CA VAL A 304 -6.05 13.62 -27.59
C VAL A 304 -4.65 13.84 -28.15
N LEU A 305 -4.51 13.92 -29.48
CA LEU A 305 -3.24 14.22 -30.15
C LEU A 305 -2.75 15.62 -29.80
N GLU A 306 -3.62 16.62 -29.85
CA GLU A 306 -3.29 18.01 -29.51
C GLU A 306 -2.88 18.12 -28.03
N ALA A 307 -3.60 17.46 -27.11
CA ALA A 307 -3.23 17.41 -25.70
C ALA A 307 -1.85 16.76 -25.49
N THR A 308 -1.55 15.69 -26.24
CA THR A 308 -0.25 15.01 -26.15
C THR A 308 0.88 15.97 -26.63
N LEU A 309 0.70 16.63 -27.76
CA LEU A 309 1.67 17.58 -28.29
C LEU A 309 1.85 18.80 -27.37
N LEU A 310 0.76 19.27 -26.75
CA LEU A 310 0.83 20.36 -25.78
C LEU A 310 1.62 19.94 -24.53
N ALA A 311 1.33 18.77 -23.94
CA ALA A 311 2.04 18.26 -22.79
C ALA A 311 3.54 18.11 -23.09
N GLU A 312 3.92 17.53 -24.23
CA GLU A 312 5.33 17.43 -24.66
C GLU A 312 5.99 18.79 -24.88
N SER A 313 5.24 19.79 -25.35
CA SER A 313 5.75 21.13 -25.53
C SER A 313 6.00 21.84 -24.20
N LEU A 314 5.08 21.68 -23.22
CA LEU A 314 5.27 22.17 -21.86
C LEU A 314 6.49 21.53 -21.20
N THR A 315 6.66 20.22 -21.37
CA THR A 315 7.82 19.48 -20.87
C THR A 315 9.14 20.04 -21.43
N ARG A 316 9.20 20.29 -22.76
CA ARG A 316 10.41 20.87 -23.39
C ARG A 316 10.70 22.28 -22.88
N LEU A 317 9.68 23.11 -22.67
CA LEU A 317 9.83 24.46 -22.11
C LEU A 317 10.39 24.42 -20.66
N ARG A 318 10.10 23.34 -19.91
CA ARG A 318 10.55 23.15 -18.54
C ARG A 318 11.80 22.25 -18.45
N GLU A 319 12.44 21.93 -19.58
CA GLU A 319 13.63 21.08 -19.68
C GLU A 319 13.44 19.67 -19.09
N GLY A 320 12.19 19.16 -19.08
CA GLY A 320 11.85 17.83 -18.63
C GLY A 320 12.16 16.74 -19.66
N VAL A 321 12.17 15.48 -19.21
CA VAL A 321 12.42 14.29 -20.07
C VAL A 321 11.13 13.76 -20.69
N TYR A 322 10.06 13.74 -19.92
CA TYR A 322 8.71 13.37 -20.35
C TYR A 322 7.67 14.17 -19.54
N PRO A 323 6.41 14.29 -20.02
CA PRO A 323 5.39 15.06 -19.32
C PRO A 323 5.13 14.55 -17.91
N THR A 324 5.12 15.46 -16.94
CA THR A 324 4.69 15.22 -15.56
C THR A 324 3.17 15.14 -15.49
N HIS A 325 2.65 14.65 -14.36
CA HIS A 325 1.21 14.63 -14.08
C HIS A 325 0.57 16.00 -14.20
N GLU A 326 1.26 17.06 -13.72
CA GLU A 326 0.80 18.45 -13.82
C GLU A 326 0.68 18.90 -15.28
N GLU A 327 1.70 18.64 -16.11
CA GLU A 327 1.71 19.01 -17.53
C GLU A 327 0.64 18.27 -18.34
N LEU A 328 0.41 17.00 -18.01
CA LEU A 328 -0.68 16.22 -18.60
C LEU A 328 -2.05 16.75 -18.21
N LYS A 329 -2.22 17.16 -16.95
CA LYS A 329 -3.45 17.76 -16.44
C LYS A 329 -3.72 19.11 -17.11
N ASP A 330 -2.71 19.98 -17.22
CA ASP A 330 -2.83 21.27 -17.91
C ASP A 330 -3.23 21.09 -19.38
N ALA A 331 -2.58 20.16 -20.06
CA ALA A 331 -2.89 19.84 -21.46
C ALA A 331 -4.31 19.25 -21.61
N ALA A 332 -4.71 18.38 -20.68
CA ALA A 332 -6.06 17.79 -20.67
C ALA A 332 -7.14 18.84 -20.42
N VAL A 333 -6.96 19.75 -19.46
CA VAL A 333 -7.89 20.86 -19.22
C VAL A 333 -8.02 21.73 -20.47
N THR A 334 -6.91 22.03 -21.11
CA THR A 334 -6.89 22.91 -22.29
C THR A 334 -7.57 22.26 -23.50
N CYS A 335 -7.19 21.04 -23.86
CA CYS A 335 -7.60 20.40 -25.10
C CYS A 335 -8.87 19.52 -24.95
N LEU A 336 -8.95 18.71 -23.88
CA LEU A 336 -10.08 17.79 -23.67
C LEU A 336 -11.23 18.45 -22.91
N GLY A 337 -10.92 19.37 -22.01
CA GLY A 337 -11.87 20.13 -21.20
C GLY A 337 -12.23 21.50 -21.80
N HIS A 338 -11.70 21.86 -22.97
CA HIS A 338 -11.93 23.15 -23.64
C HIS A 338 -11.73 24.37 -22.70
N GLY A 339 -10.73 24.25 -21.81
CA GLY A 339 -10.43 25.24 -20.77
C GLY A 339 -11.26 25.09 -19.48
N SER A 340 -12.15 24.12 -19.39
CA SER A 340 -12.97 23.85 -18.20
C SER A 340 -12.53 22.58 -17.49
N PHE A 341 -11.99 22.72 -16.28
CA PHE A 341 -11.64 21.58 -15.42
C PHE A 341 -12.88 20.72 -15.08
N GLY A 342 -14.06 21.36 -14.88
CA GLY A 342 -15.28 20.66 -14.48
C GLY A 342 -15.73 19.60 -15.50
N GLU A 343 -15.42 19.77 -16.79
CA GLU A 343 -15.80 18.82 -17.84
C GLU A 343 -15.00 17.52 -17.81
N ILE A 344 -13.78 17.56 -17.27
CA ILE A 344 -12.89 16.39 -17.21
C ILE A 344 -12.67 15.87 -15.80
N ALA A 345 -13.12 16.55 -14.76
CA ALA A 345 -12.77 16.29 -13.36
C ALA A 345 -13.06 14.84 -12.92
N GLU A 346 -14.21 14.29 -13.29
CA GLU A 346 -14.58 12.92 -12.95
C GLU A 346 -13.74 11.89 -13.73
N GLY A 347 -13.54 12.12 -15.02
CA GLY A 347 -12.67 11.30 -15.85
C GLY A 347 -11.23 11.32 -15.35
N LEU A 348 -10.75 12.50 -14.95
CA LEU A 348 -9.40 12.69 -14.40
C LEU A 348 -9.23 11.90 -13.10
N ALA A 349 -10.17 12.01 -12.17
CA ALA A 349 -10.11 11.28 -10.89
C ALA A 349 -10.04 9.74 -11.09
N LEU A 350 -10.75 9.22 -12.08
CA LEU A 350 -10.69 7.80 -12.43
C LEU A 350 -9.38 7.40 -13.09
N THR A 351 -8.84 8.27 -13.94
CA THR A 351 -7.57 8.02 -14.64
C THR A 351 -6.39 8.10 -13.68
N ASP A 352 -6.45 9.01 -12.72
CA ASP A 352 -5.40 9.23 -11.73
C ASP A 352 -5.35 8.10 -10.69
N ILE A 353 -6.50 7.82 -10.07
CA ILE A 353 -6.55 6.85 -8.98
C ILE A 353 -6.74 5.44 -9.52
N GLY A 354 -7.62 5.26 -10.51
CA GLY A 354 -8.00 3.95 -11.02
C GLY A 354 -8.88 3.15 -10.05
N THR A 355 -9.32 1.99 -10.53
CA THR A 355 -10.19 1.07 -9.78
C THR A 355 -9.52 -0.26 -9.45
N LYS A 356 -8.21 -0.37 -9.69
CA LYS A 356 -7.48 -1.62 -9.57
C LYS A 356 -7.43 -2.10 -8.12
N ILE A 357 -7.77 -3.36 -7.94
CA ILE A 357 -7.61 -4.11 -6.69
C ILE A 357 -6.71 -5.29 -7.00
N GLY A 358 -5.76 -5.57 -6.11
CA GLY A 358 -4.85 -6.69 -6.28
C GLY A 358 -5.46 -8.02 -5.88
N HIS A 359 -4.66 -9.07 -6.02
CA HIS A 359 -5.07 -10.43 -5.67
C HIS A 359 -3.99 -11.11 -4.83
N VAL A 360 -4.42 -11.71 -3.72
CA VAL A 360 -3.57 -12.53 -2.83
C VAL A 360 -4.06 -13.97 -2.88
N PRO A 361 -3.19 -14.94 -3.26
CA PRO A 361 -3.55 -16.36 -3.21
C PRO A 361 -3.90 -16.81 -1.78
N MET A 362 -4.91 -17.65 -1.62
CA MET A 362 -5.34 -18.20 -0.34
C MET A 362 -4.37 -19.26 0.19
N SER A 363 -3.13 -18.92 0.42
CA SER A 363 -2.10 -19.83 0.95
C SER A 363 -1.70 -19.47 2.38
N GLY A 364 -2.59 -19.75 3.34
CA GLY A 364 -2.14 -20.04 4.71
C GLY A 364 -1.82 -18.90 5.67
N LEU A 365 -1.99 -17.61 5.31
CA LEU A 365 -1.87 -16.46 6.24
C LEU A 365 -3.23 -15.80 6.50
N LEU A 366 -4.24 -16.60 6.76
CA LEU A 366 -5.56 -16.08 7.12
C LEU A 366 -5.52 -15.48 8.53
N THR A 367 -6.16 -14.33 8.69
CA THR A 367 -6.46 -13.77 10.02
C THR A 367 -7.43 -14.67 10.76
N SER A 368 -7.57 -14.49 12.09
CA SER A 368 -8.54 -15.22 12.90
C SER A 368 -9.96 -15.10 12.36
N ILE A 369 -10.38 -13.88 12.00
CA ILE A 369 -11.72 -13.62 11.45
C ILE A 369 -11.93 -14.20 10.05
N GLN A 370 -10.88 -14.27 9.21
CA GLN A 370 -10.96 -14.92 7.90
C GLN A 370 -11.16 -16.43 8.04
N ARG A 371 -10.54 -17.05 9.05
CA ARG A 371 -10.79 -18.46 9.39
C ARG A 371 -12.20 -18.68 9.89
N ASP A 372 -12.67 -17.84 10.83
CA ASP A 372 -14.05 -17.89 11.34
C ASP A 372 -15.07 -17.75 10.18
N PHE A 373 -14.83 -16.82 9.25
CA PHE A 373 -15.65 -16.66 8.05
C PHE A 373 -15.71 -17.96 7.21
N ALA A 374 -14.55 -18.55 6.93
CA ALA A 374 -14.48 -19.77 6.11
C ALA A 374 -15.19 -20.94 6.82
N ASP A 375 -14.96 -21.12 8.12
CA ASP A 375 -15.58 -22.17 8.94
C ASP A 375 -17.12 -21.98 8.98
N GLN A 376 -17.59 -20.75 9.17
CA GLN A 376 -19.03 -20.44 9.13
C GLN A 376 -19.65 -20.67 7.75
N CYS A 377 -18.96 -20.32 6.66
CA CYS A 377 -19.42 -20.64 5.32
C CYS A 377 -19.58 -22.14 5.09
N VAL A 378 -18.64 -22.95 5.58
CA VAL A 378 -18.72 -24.42 5.53
C VAL A 378 -19.89 -24.94 6.37
N ASP A 379 -20.03 -24.52 7.65
CA ASP A 379 -21.12 -24.96 8.55
C ASP A 379 -22.50 -24.57 8.01
N LEU A 380 -22.61 -23.39 7.41
CA LEU A 380 -23.83 -22.86 6.82
C LEU A 380 -24.06 -23.33 5.37
N LYS A 381 -23.15 -24.10 4.80
CA LYS A 381 -23.21 -24.58 3.40
C LYS A 381 -23.42 -23.42 2.42
N LEU A 382 -22.70 -22.36 2.60
CA LEU A 382 -22.64 -21.21 1.68
C LEU A 382 -21.47 -21.40 0.73
N ASN A 383 -21.72 -21.13 -0.56
CA ASN A 383 -20.65 -21.10 -1.53
C ASN A 383 -19.94 -19.74 -1.44
N PHE A 384 -18.61 -19.75 -1.30
CA PHE A 384 -17.79 -18.56 -1.27
C PHE A 384 -16.76 -18.50 -2.41
N GLY A 385 -17.16 -19.07 -3.57
CA GLY A 385 -16.39 -19.00 -4.81
C GLY A 385 -16.37 -17.58 -5.43
N PRO A 386 -15.54 -17.37 -6.46
CA PRO A 386 -15.43 -16.08 -7.13
C PRO A 386 -16.63 -15.73 -8.03
N VAL A 387 -17.46 -16.72 -8.34
CA VAL A 387 -18.65 -16.52 -9.19
C VAL A 387 -19.83 -16.11 -8.32
N ALA A 388 -20.49 -15.01 -8.71
CA ALA A 388 -21.66 -14.53 -7.99
C ALA A 388 -22.81 -15.56 -8.01
N GLU A 389 -23.38 -15.83 -6.84
CA GLU A 389 -24.47 -16.78 -6.65
C GLU A 389 -25.69 -16.09 -6.05
N LYS A 390 -26.88 -16.39 -6.59
CA LYS A 390 -28.14 -15.93 -6.02
C LYS A 390 -28.62 -16.93 -4.98
N LEU A 391 -28.88 -16.45 -3.78
CA LEU A 391 -29.35 -17.25 -2.65
C LEU A 391 -30.72 -16.70 -2.17
N ARG A 392 -31.72 -17.57 -2.21
CA ARG A 392 -33.04 -17.27 -1.65
C ARG A 392 -33.19 -17.97 -0.29
N LEU A 393 -33.54 -17.23 0.74
CA LEU A 393 -33.75 -17.73 2.09
C LEU A 393 -35.24 -17.65 2.46
N ASP A 394 -35.79 -18.74 2.97
CA ASP A 394 -37.09 -18.77 3.66
C ASP A 394 -36.80 -18.88 5.16
N LEU A 395 -37.03 -17.82 5.91
CA LEU A 395 -36.65 -17.69 7.32
C LEU A 395 -37.53 -18.49 8.28
N ARG A 396 -38.59 -19.15 7.78
CA ARG A 396 -39.48 -19.98 8.59
C ARG A 396 -38.82 -21.30 8.99
N GLU A 397 -39.25 -21.87 10.10
CA GLU A 397 -38.84 -23.17 10.57
C GLU A 397 -39.12 -24.28 9.52
N ASN A 398 -38.09 -25.01 9.16
CA ASN A 398 -38.27 -26.22 8.32
C ASN A 398 -38.68 -27.41 9.18
N ARG A 399 -39.99 -27.61 9.38
CA ARG A 399 -40.57 -28.68 10.17
C ARG A 399 -40.26 -30.10 9.68
N ARG A 400 -39.71 -30.27 8.47
CA ARG A 400 -39.30 -31.57 7.93
C ARG A 400 -37.85 -31.88 8.21
N ALA A 401 -37.12 -31.00 8.89
CA ALA A 401 -35.71 -31.21 9.21
C ALA A 401 -35.51 -32.23 10.32
N LYS A 402 -34.41 -32.98 10.18
CA LYS A 402 -34.06 -34.07 11.17
C LYS A 402 -33.39 -33.54 12.43
N SER A 403 -33.01 -32.29 12.50
CA SER A 403 -32.36 -31.64 13.64
C SER A 403 -32.70 -30.17 13.72
N GLU A 404 -32.64 -29.60 14.92
CA GLU A 404 -32.85 -28.19 15.18
C GLU A 404 -31.91 -27.29 14.32
N LYS A 405 -30.63 -27.66 14.23
CA LYS A 405 -29.66 -26.97 13.36
C LYS A 405 -30.14 -26.92 11.91
N SER A 406 -30.75 -27.97 11.38
CA SER A 406 -31.27 -28.03 10.01
C SER A 406 -32.62 -27.31 9.87
N ALA A 407 -33.42 -27.30 10.93
CA ALA A 407 -34.72 -26.61 10.94
C ALA A 407 -34.56 -25.09 10.76
N PHE A 408 -33.54 -24.51 11.36
CA PHE A 408 -33.24 -23.08 11.33
C PHE A 408 -32.04 -22.70 10.46
N LEU A 409 -31.61 -23.56 9.54
CA LEU A 409 -30.44 -23.30 8.69
C LEU A 409 -30.58 -21.99 7.91
N GLN A 410 -31.74 -21.69 7.35
CA GLN A 410 -31.96 -20.49 6.56
C GLN A 410 -31.91 -19.22 7.42
N LEU A 411 -32.45 -19.28 8.63
CA LEU A 411 -32.38 -18.18 9.60
C LEU A 411 -30.92 -17.95 10.07
N ARG A 412 -30.16 -19.01 10.30
CA ARG A 412 -28.72 -18.92 10.65
C ARG A 412 -27.91 -18.30 9.52
N ARG A 413 -28.22 -18.65 8.26
CA ARG A 413 -27.63 -18.01 7.08
C ARG A 413 -27.92 -16.51 7.06
N SER A 414 -29.18 -16.12 7.25
CA SER A 414 -29.58 -14.72 7.33
C SER A 414 -28.78 -13.97 8.38
N PHE A 415 -28.71 -14.47 9.63
CA PHE A 415 -27.94 -13.83 10.69
C PHE A 415 -26.47 -13.64 10.34
N PHE A 416 -25.85 -14.63 9.73
CA PHE A 416 -24.46 -14.51 9.28
C PHE A 416 -24.29 -13.45 8.19
N LEU A 417 -25.15 -13.44 7.18
CA LEU A 417 -25.09 -12.46 6.08
C LEU A 417 -25.38 -11.04 6.55
N GLN A 418 -26.32 -10.87 7.48
CA GLN A 418 -26.61 -9.58 8.11
C GLN A 418 -25.45 -9.06 8.95
N ARG A 419 -24.73 -9.94 9.68
CA ARG A 419 -23.51 -9.56 10.40
C ARG A 419 -22.41 -9.05 9.46
N LEU A 420 -22.18 -9.74 8.33
CA LEU A 420 -21.23 -9.29 7.32
C LEU A 420 -21.61 -7.91 6.77
N ARG A 421 -22.90 -7.68 6.54
CA ARG A 421 -23.41 -6.39 6.08
C ARG A 421 -23.20 -5.28 7.11
N LEU A 422 -23.44 -5.54 8.40
CA LEU A 422 -23.18 -4.59 9.49
C LEU A 422 -21.71 -4.18 9.55
N LEU A 423 -20.80 -5.14 9.35
CA LEU A 423 -19.35 -4.88 9.27
C LEU A 423 -18.91 -4.20 7.97
N GLY A 424 -19.83 -3.92 7.05
CA GLY A 424 -19.49 -3.33 5.74
C GLY A 424 -18.74 -4.30 4.80
N ILE A 425 -18.78 -5.62 5.07
CA ILE A 425 -18.11 -6.64 4.25
C ILE A 425 -18.98 -6.96 3.04
N GLY A 426 -18.49 -6.60 1.84
CA GLY A 426 -19.23 -6.69 0.58
C GLY A 426 -19.38 -8.11 -0.01
N PHE A 427 -19.29 -9.16 0.83
CA PHE A 427 -19.49 -10.56 0.40
C PHE A 427 -20.94 -10.85 0.01
N ALA A 428 -21.91 -10.22 0.66
CA ALA A 428 -23.33 -10.48 0.46
C ALA A 428 -24.12 -9.19 0.27
N ALA A 429 -24.89 -9.10 -0.81
CA ALA A 429 -25.78 -7.99 -1.10
C ALA A 429 -27.24 -8.43 -1.02
N LEU A 430 -28.01 -7.78 -0.12
CA LEU A 430 -29.45 -8.01 -0.01
C LEU A 430 -30.18 -7.33 -1.18
N GLN A 431 -30.95 -8.12 -1.94
CA GLN A 431 -31.78 -7.62 -3.04
C GLN A 431 -33.15 -7.21 -2.52
N GLY A 432 -33.68 -6.10 -3.01
CA GLY A 432 -35.04 -5.68 -2.65
C GLY A 432 -36.09 -6.73 -3.02
N SER A 433 -36.95 -7.12 -2.09
CA SER A 433 -38.13 -7.93 -2.36
C SER A 433 -39.22 -7.08 -3.08
N ARG A 434 -39.79 -7.61 -4.15
CA ARG A 434 -40.92 -6.97 -4.82
C ARG A 434 -42.24 -7.06 -4.02
N GLN A 435 -42.25 -7.90 -2.97
CA GLN A 435 -43.42 -8.05 -2.10
C GLN A 435 -43.21 -7.24 -0.82
N GLN A 436 -44.00 -6.17 -0.69
CA GLN A 436 -43.97 -5.30 0.50
C GLN A 436 -44.46 -5.97 1.80
N ASP A 437 -45.06 -7.16 1.72
CA ASP A 437 -45.79 -7.77 2.85
C ASP A 437 -45.20 -9.11 3.38
N ALA A 438 -44.12 -9.65 2.80
CA ALA A 438 -43.58 -10.95 3.23
C ALA A 438 -42.20 -10.80 3.90
N SER A 439 -42.20 -10.57 5.20
CA SER A 439 -40.99 -10.52 6.05
C SER A 439 -40.22 -11.85 6.21
N TRP A 440 -40.65 -12.91 5.53
CA TRP A 440 -40.10 -14.26 5.69
C TRP A 440 -39.13 -14.66 4.57
N GLU A 441 -38.95 -13.85 3.55
CA GLU A 441 -38.10 -14.15 2.41
C GLU A 441 -37.01 -13.10 2.25
N GLU A 442 -35.77 -13.58 2.16
CA GLU A 442 -34.63 -12.75 1.80
C GLU A 442 -33.99 -13.26 0.51
N ASN A 443 -33.66 -12.35 -0.39
CA ASN A 443 -32.93 -12.64 -1.62
C ASN A 443 -31.55 -11.99 -1.56
N TRP A 444 -30.51 -12.81 -1.58
CA TRP A 444 -29.14 -12.38 -1.49
C TRP A 444 -28.37 -12.67 -2.78
N VAL A 445 -27.36 -11.86 -3.06
CA VAL A 445 -26.32 -12.17 -4.03
C VAL A 445 -25.02 -12.29 -3.26
N LEU A 446 -24.41 -13.47 -3.30
CA LEU A 446 -23.12 -13.76 -2.70
C LEU A 446 -22.05 -13.60 -3.76
N SER A 447 -20.99 -12.84 -3.46
CA SER A 447 -19.87 -12.65 -4.36
C SER A 447 -18.59 -12.45 -3.57
N ARG A 448 -17.61 -13.29 -3.80
CA ARG A 448 -16.29 -13.13 -3.22
C ARG A 448 -15.46 -12.21 -4.10
N THR A 449 -15.39 -10.94 -3.72
CA THR A 449 -14.60 -9.94 -4.42
C THR A 449 -13.29 -9.68 -3.66
N PRO A 450 -12.21 -9.23 -4.33
CA PRO A 450 -11.00 -8.80 -3.64
C PRO A 450 -11.24 -7.71 -2.60
N GLU A 451 -12.22 -6.83 -2.82
CA GLU A 451 -12.63 -5.81 -1.86
C GLU A 451 -13.24 -6.43 -0.59
N ALA A 452 -14.11 -7.43 -0.75
CA ALA A 452 -14.67 -8.16 0.39
C ALA A 452 -13.58 -8.91 1.17
N GLU A 453 -12.57 -9.46 0.50
CA GLU A 453 -11.42 -10.09 1.15
C GLU A 453 -10.59 -9.09 1.97
N MET A 454 -10.39 -7.89 1.44
CA MET A 454 -9.70 -6.80 2.10
C MET A 454 -10.47 -6.33 3.35
N GLN A 455 -11.77 -6.07 3.20
CA GLN A 455 -12.66 -5.68 4.31
C GLN A 455 -12.69 -6.74 5.41
N LEU A 456 -12.74 -8.02 5.01
CA LEU A 456 -12.72 -9.14 5.96
C LEU A 456 -11.38 -9.24 6.70
N ALA A 457 -10.25 -9.03 6.02
CA ALA A 457 -8.94 -9.05 6.67
C ALA A 457 -8.82 -7.93 7.71
N GLU A 458 -9.30 -6.73 7.38
CA GLU A 458 -9.28 -5.57 8.30
C GLU A 458 -10.24 -5.71 9.48
N ALA A 459 -11.34 -6.45 9.31
CA ALA A 459 -12.28 -6.67 10.40
C ALA A 459 -11.66 -7.41 11.61
N VAL A 460 -10.46 -8.00 11.46
CA VAL A 460 -9.69 -8.55 12.60
C VAL A 460 -9.35 -7.48 13.65
N LEU A 461 -9.27 -6.22 13.25
CA LEU A 461 -9.01 -5.09 14.15
C LEU A 461 -10.18 -4.83 15.12
N LYS A 462 -11.37 -5.34 14.79
CA LYS A 462 -12.59 -5.22 15.59
C LYS A 462 -12.87 -6.49 16.42
N GLY A 463 -12.28 -7.63 16.05
CA GLY A 463 -12.45 -8.89 16.78
C GLY A 463 -11.99 -10.12 16.02
N ASP A 464 -11.70 -11.18 16.76
CA ASP A 464 -11.20 -12.45 16.21
C ASP A 464 -12.26 -13.28 15.45
N THR A 465 -13.53 -12.99 15.68
CA THR A 465 -14.66 -13.63 15.00
C THR A 465 -15.63 -12.59 14.48
N ILE A 466 -16.43 -12.95 13.48
CA ILE A 466 -17.47 -12.08 12.94
C ILE A 466 -18.44 -11.61 14.02
N ALA A 467 -18.77 -12.49 14.97
CA ALA A 467 -19.65 -12.14 16.06
C ALA A 467 -19.04 -11.11 17.02
N HIS A 468 -17.76 -11.26 17.36
CA HIS A 468 -17.04 -10.30 18.21
C HIS A 468 -16.87 -8.95 17.52
N ALA A 469 -16.50 -8.94 16.22
CA ALA A 469 -16.34 -7.72 15.46
C ALA A 469 -17.66 -6.92 15.37
N VAL A 470 -18.80 -7.59 15.15
CA VAL A 470 -20.13 -6.94 15.20
C VAL A 470 -20.43 -6.39 16.59
N SER A 471 -20.10 -7.12 17.65
CA SER A 471 -20.33 -6.66 19.02
C SER A 471 -19.52 -5.41 19.33
N PHE A 472 -18.30 -5.30 18.80
CA PHE A 472 -17.47 -4.11 18.90
C PHE A 472 -18.12 -2.92 18.21
N ASP A 473 -18.54 -3.05 16.93
CA ASP A 473 -19.19 -1.97 16.17
C ASP A 473 -20.54 -1.50 16.76
N LEU A 474 -21.22 -2.33 17.53
CA LEU A 474 -22.49 -1.95 18.18
C LEU A 474 -22.27 -1.28 19.55
N GLN A 475 -21.05 -1.28 20.08
CA GLN A 475 -20.71 -0.65 21.37
C GLN A 475 -20.10 0.75 21.17
N GLU A 476 -19.53 1.02 20.00
CA GLU A 476 -19.13 2.36 19.56
C GLU A 476 -20.33 3.16 19.04
#